data_2b6f1a178a11a4241de9c49629af7c39
#
_entry.id   2b6f1a178a11a4241de9c49629af7c39
#
_cell.length_a   1.000
_cell.length_b   1.000
_cell.length_c   1.000
_cell.angle_alpha   90.00
_cell.angle_beta   90.00
_cell.angle_gamma   90.00
#
_symmetry.space_group_name_H-M   'P 1'
#
loop_
_entity.id
_entity.type
_entity.pdbx_description
1 polymer ?
#
loop_
_entity_poly.entity_id
_entity_poly.type
_entity_poly.pdbx_seq_one_letter_code
_entity_poly.pdbx_strand_id
1 'polypeptide(L)'
;MAIPLRSLATGGFRRICTGKPPGASRLLKPAPCIANTISSRPFAAAATRASSSQPKILLEDRDNGFGFVRHNPAPPKPRTRSVTEIRGPYYTVMGPRYLSDVLETMGTHVDGLKFAGGSFSLFSERPLRDIIDLAHAHGVYVSTGGWIEHVLSSSGGDIAGAVDKYLAKCKSLGFDVIELSTGFLSLPPDDWLRLAERVQNAGLKPKPELGIQFGAGGDTSAAELQSIGTSDPSKVINMAKRFVKDAGVERVMIESEGITENVQAWRTDVIQSILRELPLENVMFEAADPSVFNWYIREFGVDVNLFVDHSQIVQLAGLRAGIWGKSDTFGKITTYRP
;
A
#
# COMPACT_ATOMS: atom_id res chain seq x y z
N MET A 1 -43.62 31.62 -6.25
CA MET A 1 -42.93 32.76 -6.87
C MET A 1 -41.92 32.20 -7.85
N ALA A 2 -42.26 32.23 -9.12
CA ALA A 2 -41.48 31.63 -10.21
C ALA A 2 -40.61 32.71 -10.86
N ILE A 3 -39.36 32.41 -11.17
CA ILE A 3 -38.46 33.28 -11.95
C ILE A 3 -37.95 32.43 -13.14
N PRO A 4 -37.95 33.00 -14.37
CA PRO A 4 -37.93 32.22 -15.61
C PRO A 4 -36.55 31.99 -16.20
N LEU A 5 -36.46 30.92 -16.97
CA LEU A 5 -35.39 30.56 -17.93
C LEU A 5 -35.19 31.66 -18.99
N ARG A 6 -33.94 32.03 -19.25
CA ARG A 6 -33.52 32.71 -20.48
C ARG A 6 -32.68 31.82 -21.35
N SER A 7 -33.20 31.55 -22.50
CA SER A 7 -32.58 31.02 -23.71
C SER A 7 -31.51 31.97 -24.24
N LEU A 8 -30.38 31.47 -24.67
CA LEU A 8 -29.43 32.19 -25.53
C LEU A 8 -28.98 31.30 -26.70
N ALA A 9 -29.12 31.92 -27.84
CA ALA A 9 -29.12 31.50 -29.20
C ALA A 9 -27.79 30.95 -29.73
N THR A 10 -27.98 30.12 -30.74
CA THR A 10 -27.05 29.62 -31.76
C THR A 10 -26.36 30.72 -32.55
N GLY A 11 -25.03 30.65 -32.68
CA GLY A 11 -24.23 31.43 -33.61
C GLY A 11 -23.42 30.52 -34.53
N GLY A 12 -23.85 30.44 -35.77
CA GLY A 12 -23.16 29.67 -36.80
C GLY A 12 -21.87 30.36 -37.29
N PHE A 13 -20.89 29.59 -37.61
CA PHE A 13 -19.69 30.06 -38.34
C PHE A 13 -19.65 29.48 -39.74
N ARG A 14 -19.60 30.38 -40.69
CA ARG A 14 -19.50 30.16 -42.15
C ARG A 14 -18.08 29.69 -42.52
N ARG A 15 -18.04 28.77 -43.45
CA ARG A 15 -16.89 28.44 -44.31
C ARG A 15 -16.52 29.60 -45.22
N ILE A 16 -15.23 29.86 -45.35
CA ILE A 16 -14.67 30.53 -46.54
C ILE A 16 -13.53 29.66 -47.05
N CYS A 17 -13.70 29.18 -48.30
CA CYS A 17 -12.69 28.60 -49.15
C CYS A 17 -11.97 29.67 -49.94
N THR A 18 -10.75 29.41 -50.29
CA THR A 18 -10.07 29.55 -51.59
C THR A 18 -8.69 30.18 -51.52
N GLY A 19 -7.75 29.52 -52.22
CA GLY A 19 -6.48 30.05 -52.58
C GLY A 19 -5.42 28.98 -52.88
N LYS A 20 -5.36 28.54 -54.15
CA LYS A 20 -4.31 27.66 -54.71
C LYS A 20 -3.13 28.47 -55.28
N PRO A 21 -1.97 27.83 -55.61
CA PRO A 21 -0.61 28.31 -55.40
C PRO A 21 0.07 28.91 -56.65
N PRO A 22 1.33 29.26 -56.61
CA PRO A 22 2.24 28.62 -57.54
C PRO A 22 3.65 28.26 -56.99
N GLY A 23 4.06 27.15 -57.33
CA GLY A 23 5.21 26.50 -57.88
C GLY A 23 6.61 27.07 -57.66
N ALA A 24 7.48 26.17 -57.16
CA ALA A 24 8.86 26.01 -57.69
C ALA A 24 9.50 24.75 -57.06
N SER A 25 9.77 23.81 -57.93
CA SER A 25 10.57 22.62 -57.70
C SER A 25 12.00 22.93 -57.35
N ARG A 26 12.49 22.44 -56.21
CA ARG A 26 13.92 22.14 -56.00
C ARG A 26 14.07 20.72 -55.48
N LEU A 27 14.58 19.87 -56.36
CA LEU A 27 15.09 18.54 -56.07
C LEU A 27 16.22 18.64 -55.05
N LEU A 28 16.01 18.25 -53.84
CA LEU A 28 17.03 17.97 -52.86
C LEU A 28 17.36 16.49 -52.93
N LYS A 29 18.64 16.18 -53.16
CA LYS A 29 19.20 14.82 -53.15
C LYS A 29 19.03 14.20 -51.75
N PRO A 30 18.73 12.89 -51.62
CA PRO A 30 18.67 12.26 -50.33
C PRO A 30 20.06 12.12 -49.71
N ALA A 31 20.18 12.54 -48.45
CA ALA A 31 21.34 12.28 -47.62
C ALA A 31 21.45 10.78 -47.29
N PRO A 32 22.64 10.22 -47.09
CA PRO A 32 22.82 8.81 -46.83
C PRO A 32 22.27 8.46 -45.44
N CYS A 33 21.40 7.44 -45.36
CA CYS A 33 20.96 6.81 -44.13
C CYS A 33 22.20 6.24 -43.41
N ILE A 34 22.56 6.81 -42.27
CA ILE A 34 23.44 6.18 -41.30
C ILE A 34 22.62 5.12 -40.60
N ALA A 35 22.81 3.85 -40.96
CA ALA A 35 22.29 2.72 -40.24
C ALA A 35 22.96 2.65 -38.86
N ASN A 36 22.29 3.19 -37.82
CA ASN A 36 22.66 2.90 -36.44
C ASN A 36 22.30 1.44 -36.15
N THR A 37 23.27 0.57 -36.26
CA THR A 37 23.24 -0.77 -35.74
C THR A 37 23.17 -0.66 -34.21
N ILE A 38 21.95 -0.75 -33.67
CA ILE A 38 21.74 -0.97 -32.25
C ILE A 38 22.22 -2.38 -31.95
N SER A 39 23.45 -2.48 -31.42
CA SER A 39 24.01 -3.70 -30.89
C SER A 39 23.14 -4.11 -29.69
N SER A 40 22.24 -5.06 -29.90
CA SER A 40 21.55 -5.78 -28.82
C SER A 40 22.57 -6.65 -28.10
N ARG A 41 23.19 -6.10 -27.04
CA ARG A 41 23.91 -6.95 -26.09
C ARG A 41 22.85 -7.80 -25.37
N PRO A 42 22.97 -9.13 -25.37
CA PRO A 42 22.11 -9.95 -24.54
C PRO A 42 22.41 -9.63 -23.08
N PHE A 43 21.37 -9.33 -22.30
CA PHE A 43 21.45 -9.31 -20.85
C PHE A 43 21.82 -10.72 -20.41
N ALA A 44 23.10 -10.97 -20.21
CA ALA A 44 23.56 -12.19 -19.56
C ALA A 44 23.09 -12.09 -18.10
N ALA A 45 22.10 -12.92 -17.75
CA ALA A 45 21.72 -13.16 -16.38
C ALA A 45 22.93 -13.81 -15.69
N ALA A 46 23.73 -13.02 -15.02
CA ALA A 46 24.72 -13.49 -14.07
C ALA A 46 23.94 -14.01 -12.85
N ALA A 47 23.61 -15.30 -12.85
CA ALA A 47 23.21 -16.03 -11.66
C ALA A 47 24.43 -16.15 -10.73
N THR A 48 24.79 -15.07 -10.07
CA THR A 48 25.68 -15.09 -8.92
C THR A 48 24.86 -15.63 -7.75
N ARG A 49 25.26 -16.78 -7.20
CA ARG A 49 24.84 -17.27 -5.90
C ARG A 49 25.09 -16.16 -4.89
N ALA A 50 24.05 -15.39 -4.56
CA ALA A 50 24.09 -14.38 -3.52
C ALA A 50 24.26 -15.12 -2.19
N SER A 51 25.35 -14.88 -1.51
CA SER A 51 25.48 -15.12 -0.08
C SER A 51 24.34 -14.34 0.61
N SER A 52 23.65 -14.96 1.56
CA SER A 52 22.41 -14.50 2.19
C SER A 52 22.58 -13.32 3.17
N SER A 53 23.52 -12.42 2.96
CA SER A 53 23.61 -11.17 3.72
C SER A 53 22.93 -10.05 2.95
N GLN A 54 21.83 -9.52 3.47
CA GLN A 54 21.24 -8.27 2.99
C GLN A 54 22.33 -7.20 2.86
N PRO A 55 22.32 -6.39 1.79
CA PRO A 55 23.31 -5.32 1.63
C PRO A 55 23.25 -4.38 2.84
N LYS A 56 24.40 -4.11 3.47
CA LYS A 56 24.49 -3.13 4.55
C LYS A 56 24.17 -1.75 4.02
N ILE A 57 23.26 -1.05 4.67
CA ILE A 57 23.03 0.37 4.39
C ILE A 57 24.20 1.20 4.93
N LEU A 58 24.51 2.32 4.26
CA LEU A 58 25.64 3.17 4.65
C LEU A 58 25.60 3.62 6.12
N LEU A 59 24.39 3.83 6.65
CA LEU A 59 24.19 4.25 8.04
C LEU A 59 24.63 3.18 9.07
N GLU A 60 24.63 1.89 8.70
CA GLU A 60 25.02 0.76 9.55
C GLU A 60 26.48 0.32 9.34
N ASP A 61 27.11 0.76 8.25
CA ASP A 61 28.49 0.43 7.93
C ASP A 61 29.45 1.34 8.70
N ARG A 62 30.15 0.76 9.69
CA ARG A 62 31.10 1.49 10.53
C ARG A 62 32.44 1.77 9.87
N ASP A 63 32.81 0.94 8.90
CA ASP A 63 34.14 0.97 8.31
C ASP A 63 34.19 1.86 7.06
N ASN A 64 33.14 1.76 6.21
CA ASN A 64 33.11 2.45 4.92
C ASN A 64 31.89 3.39 4.74
N GLY A 65 31.01 3.50 5.76
CA GLY A 65 29.79 4.29 5.72
C GLY A 65 29.72 5.34 6.82
N PHE A 66 28.49 5.59 7.28
CA PHE A 66 28.17 6.57 8.31
C PHE A 66 27.87 5.95 9.68
N GLY A 67 28.25 4.69 9.91
CA GLY A 67 27.98 3.98 11.15
C GLY A 67 28.61 4.60 12.43
N PHE A 68 29.41 5.66 12.28
CA PHE A 68 29.90 6.50 13.39
C PHE A 68 28.81 7.48 13.91
N VAL A 69 27.73 7.70 13.15
CA VAL A 69 26.61 8.54 13.57
C VAL A 69 25.64 7.70 14.39
N ARG A 70 25.14 8.28 15.49
CA ARG A 70 24.10 7.63 16.29
C ARG A 70 22.82 7.46 15.47
N HIS A 71 22.27 6.25 15.44
CA HIS A 71 21.00 5.93 14.82
C HIS A 71 20.30 4.79 15.56
N ASN A 72 19.00 4.64 15.32
CA ASN A 72 18.23 3.49 15.80
C ASN A 72 18.41 2.32 14.81
N PRO A 73 18.92 1.16 15.25
CA PRO A 73 19.06 -0.01 14.38
C PRO A 73 17.68 -0.56 14.00
N ALA A 74 17.51 -0.94 12.75
CA ALA A 74 16.33 -1.65 12.30
C ALA A 74 16.37 -3.13 12.74
N PRO A 75 15.24 -3.75 13.13
CA PRO A 75 15.19 -5.20 13.33
C PRO A 75 15.49 -5.93 12.01
N PRO A 76 16.12 -7.12 12.05
CA PRO A 76 16.34 -7.92 10.85
C PRO A 76 15.01 -8.43 10.27
N LYS A 77 14.96 -8.65 8.95
CA LYS A 77 13.83 -9.32 8.30
C LYS A 77 13.90 -10.85 8.53
N PRO A 78 12.76 -11.55 8.61
CA PRO A 78 11.38 -11.03 8.60
C PRO A 78 11.03 -10.34 9.92
N ARG A 79 10.34 -9.20 9.84
CA ARG A 79 10.01 -8.38 11.00
C ARG A 79 8.63 -8.71 11.57
N THR A 80 8.50 -8.68 12.89
CA THR A 80 7.21 -8.68 13.61
C THR A 80 6.85 -7.30 14.13
N ARG A 81 7.87 -6.44 14.33
CA ARG A 81 7.77 -5.04 14.76
C ARG A 81 8.53 -4.15 13.78
N SER A 82 8.24 -2.88 13.74
CA SER A 82 8.77 -1.94 12.74
C SER A 82 8.44 -2.35 11.29
N VAL A 83 7.40 -3.13 11.09
CA VAL A 83 6.99 -3.57 9.76
C VAL A 83 6.53 -2.37 8.94
N THR A 84 7.03 -2.27 7.72
CA THR A 84 6.58 -1.30 6.72
C THR A 84 5.95 -2.04 5.57
N GLU A 85 4.65 -1.92 5.44
CA GLU A 85 3.91 -2.31 4.24
C GLU A 85 3.72 -1.07 3.36
N ILE A 86 3.98 -1.18 2.06
CA ILE A 86 3.81 -0.06 1.14
C ILE A 86 2.61 -0.25 0.23
N ARG A 87 1.95 0.87 -0.08
CA ARG A 87 0.91 0.90 -1.12
C ARG A 87 1.58 0.73 -2.49
N GLY A 88 1.16 -0.30 -3.19
CA GLY A 88 1.59 -0.59 -4.55
C GLY A 88 0.78 0.20 -5.60
N PRO A 89 0.45 -0.43 -6.75
CA PRO A 89 -0.32 0.22 -7.81
C PRO A 89 -1.74 0.55 -7.31
N TYR A 90 -2.03 1.81 -7.13
CA TYR A 90 -3.36 2.34 -6.78
C TYR A 90 -3.57 3.71 -7.39
N TYR A 91 -2.95 4.77 -6.84
CA TYR A 91 -3.02 6.12 -7.42
C TYR A 91 -2.17 6.28 -8.67
N THR A 92 -1.13 5.46 -8.82
CA THR A 92 -0.20 5.49 -9.95
C THR A 92 0.07 4.09 -10.46
N VAL A 93 0.49 3.98 -11.71
CA VAL A 93 0.97 2.72 -12.28
C VAL A 93 2.31 2.35 -11.65
N MET A 94 2.44 1.10 -11.20
CA MET A 94 3.71 0.53 -10.73
C MET A 94 3.99 -0.74 -11.53
N GLY A 95 4.98 -0.64 -12.42
CA GLY A 95 5.48 -1.80 -13.17
C GLY A 95 6.73 -2.38 -12.54
N PRO A 96 7.25 -3.54 -13.05
CA PRO A 96 8.43 -4.18 -12.50
C PRO A 96 9.67 -3.28 -12.45
N ARG A 97 9.88 -2.42 -13.44
CA ARG A 97 11.04 -1.51 -13.47
C ARG A 97 11.01 -0.49 -12.36
N TYR A 98 9.85 0.15 -12.15
CA TYR A 98 9.68 1.12 -11.07
C TYR A 98 9.83 0.45 -9.70
N LEU A 99 9.23 -0.74 -9.51
CA LEU A 99 9.39 -1.48 -8.26
C LEU A 99 10.84 -1.94 -8.05
N SER A 100 11.58 -2.30 -9.12
CA SER A 100 13.01 -2.62 -9.04
C SER A 100 13.81 -1.42 -8.50
N ASP A 101 13.60 -0.22 -9.05
CA ASP A 101 14.26 0.99 -8.56
C ASP A 101 13.99 1.25 -7.07
N VAL A 102 12.75 1.03 -6.63
CA VAL A 102 12.36 1.17 -5.22
C VAL A 102 13.04 0.12 -4.33
N LEU A 103 12.98 -1.16 -4.72
CA LEU A 103 13.47 -2.25 -3.88
C LEU A 103 15.00 -2.40 -3.90
N GLU A 104 15.68 -2.08 -4.99
CA GLU A 104 17.13 -2.06 -5.06
C GLU A 104 17.73 -0.96 -4.16
N THR A 105 17.01 0.16 -3.98
CA THR A 105 17.48 1.30 -3.19
C THR A 105 16.99 1.26 -1.74
N MET A 106 15.72 0.92 -1.52
CA MET A 106 15.05 1.03 -0.22
C MET A 106 14.44 -0.29 0.27
N GLY A 107 14.64 -1.40 -0.41
CA GLY A 107 14.04 -2.69 -0.09
C GLY A 107 14.36 -3.21 1.32
N THR A 108 15.48 -2.83 1.91
CA THR A 108 15.82 -3.15 3.31
C THR A 108 14.81 -2.56 4.30
N HIS A 109 14.10 -1.50 3.92
CA HIS A 109 13.11 -0.79 4.75
C HIS A 109 11.67 -1.18 4.44
N VAL A 110 11.43 -2.08 3.47
CA VAL A 110 10.10 -2.51 3.03
C VAL A 110 9.90 -3.98 3.37
N ASP A 111 8.79 -4.33 4.02
CA ASP A 111 8.44 -5.70 4.42
C ASP A 111 7.29 -6.27 3.61
N GLY A 112 6.36 -5.42 3.15
CA GLY A 112 5.18 -5.83 2.39
C GLY A 112 4.81 -4.87 1.28
N LEU A 113 4.16 -5.41 0.24
CA LEU A 113 3.58 -4.68 -0.90
C LEU A 113 2.09 -4.99 -0.97
N LYS A 114 1.23 -3.98 -0.77
CA LYS A 114 -0.23 -4.12 -0.83
C LYS A 114 -0.76 -3.60 -2.17
N PHE A 115 -1.51 -4.44 -2.88
CA PHE A 115 -2.30 -4.02 -4.05
C PHE A 115 -3.63 -3.45 -3.57
N ALA A 116 -3.66 -2.18 -3.19
CA ALA A 116 -4.84 -1.55 -2.65
C ALA A 116 -6.03 -1.57 -3.65
N GLY A 117 -7.25 -1.58 -3.14
CA GLY A 117 -8.48 -1.52 -3.93
C GLY A 117 -8.66 -2.66 -4.95
N GLY A 118 -7.95 -3.77 -4.80
CA GLY A 118 -8.02 -4.87 -5.76
C GLY A 118 -7.40 -4.56 -7.13
N SER A 119 -6.53 -3.57 -7.21
CA SER A 119 -5.88 -3.11 -8.45
C SER A 119 -5.20 -4.23 -9.23
N PHE A 120 -4.72 -5.28 -8.56
CA PHE A 120 -4.12 -6.46 -9.21
C PHE A 120 -5.07 -7.14 -10.22
N SER A 121 -6.38 -7.05 -10.02
CA SER A 121 -7.37 -7.66 -10.92
C SER A 121 -7.39 -7.03 -12.32
N LEU A 122 -6.83 -5.83 -12.46
CA LEU A 122 -6.72 -5.09 -13.72
C LEU A 122 -5.44 -5.42 -14.50
N PHE A 123 -4.53 -6.19 -13.91
CA PHE A 123 -3.26 -6.56 -14.57
C PHE A 123 -3.43 -7.78 -15.46
N SER A 124 -2.65 -7.82 -16.54
CA SER A 124 -2.37 -9.09 -17.21
C SER A 124 -1.54 -9.98 -16.28
N GLU A 125 -1.74 -11.30 -16.35
CA GLU A 125 -1.14 -12.25 -15.39
C GLU A 125 0.39 -12.18 -15.36
N ARG A 126 1.06 -12.12 -16.52
CA ARG A 126 2.53 -12.10 -16.56
C ARG A 126 3.15 -10.88 -15.86
N PRO A 127 2.77 -9.63 -16.17
CA PRO A 127 3.30 -8.47 -15.44
C PRO A 127 3.00 -8.49 -13.93
N LEU A 128 1.85 -9.05 -13.53
CA LEU A 128 1.52 -9.21 -12.13
C LEU A 128 2.48 -10.19 -11.43
N ARG A 129 2.74 -11.35 -12.06
CA ARG A 129 3.72 -12.33 -11.53
C ARG A 129 5.12 -11.73 -11.47
N ASP A 130 5.55 -11.01 -12.50
CA ASP A 130 6.86 -10.35 -12.53
C ASP A 130 7.03 -9.38 -11.34
N ILE A 131 5.96 -8.66 -10.95
CA ILE A 131 5.96 -7.76 -9.77
C ILE A 131 6.04 -8.58 -8.47
N ILE A 132 5.26 -9.65 -8.34
CA ILE A 132 5.21 -10.49 -7.15
C ILE A 132 6.57 -11.19 -6.94
N ASP A 133 7.12 -11.79 -7.99
CA ASP A 133 8.42 -12.47 -7.97
C ASP A 133 9.55 -11.50 -7.59
N LEU A 134 9.51 -10.28 -8.11
CA LEU A 134 10.46 -9.22 -7.75
C LEU A 134 10.36 -8.84 -6.28
N ALA A 135 9.15 -8.67 -5.75
CA ALA A 135 8.94 -8.39 -4.32
C ALA A 135 9.53 -9.52 -3.45
N HIS A 136 9.24 -10.78 -3.79
CA HIS A 136 9.78 -11.94 -3.09
C HIS A 136 11.31 -12.03 -3.15
N ALA A 137 11.92 -11.69 -4.28
CA ALA A 137 13.39 -11.65 -4.41
C ALA A 137 14.06 -10.68 -3.43
N HIS A 138 13.33 -9.67 -2.98
CA HIS A 138 13.77 -8.70 -1.95
C HIS A 138 13.25 -9.02 -0.53
N GLY A 139 12.65 -10.18 -0.32
CA GLY A 139 12.08 -10.59 0.98
C GLY A 139 10.91 -9.69 1.40
N VAL A 140 10.06 -9.30 0.43
CA VAL A 140 8.86 -8.49 0.62
C VAL A 140 7.65 -9.36 0.33
N TYR A 141 6.75 -9.52 1.32
CA TYR A 141 5.50 -10.26 1.12
C TYR A 141 4.51 -9.42 0.30
N VAL A 142 3.53 -10.08 -0.34
CA VAL A 142 2.55 -9.42 -1.19
C VAL A 142 1.13 -9.65 -0.68
N SER A 143 0.36 -8.55 -0.56
CA SER A 143 -1.01 -8.51 -0.05
C SER A 143 -2.01 -8.06 -1.11
N THR A 144 -3.23 -8.62 -1.08
CA THR A 144 -4.27 -8.36 -2.09
C THR A 144 -5.00 -7.03 -1.93
N GLY A 145 -4.97 -6.41 -0.75
CA GLY A 145 -5.94 -5.35 -0.43
C GLY A 145 -7.38 -5.87 -0.34
N GLY A 146 -8.35 -4.98 -0.17
CA GLY A 146 -9.74 -5.27 0.20
C GLY A 146 -10.65 -5.86 -0.87
N TRP A 147 -10.15 -6.46 -1.93
CA TRP A 147 -10.97 -6.97 -3.06
C TRP A 147 -11.92 -8.12 -2.67
N ILE A 148 -11.71 -8.73 -1.52
CA ILE A 148 -12.61 -9.77 -0.98
C ILE A 148 -14.06 -9.27 -0.85
N GLU A 149 -14.28 -8.00 -0.56
CA GLU A 149 -15.63 -7.42 -0.48
C GLU A 149 -16.36 -7.51 -1.82
N HIS A 150 -15.66 -7.27 -2.91
CA HIS A 150 -16.20 -7.44 -4.25
C HIS A 150 -16.56 -8.90 -4.54
N VAL A 151 -15.70 -9.86 -4.13
CA VAL A 151 -15.99 -11.29 -4.28
C VAL A 151 -17.24 -11.68 -3.51
N LEU A 152 -17.36 -11.21 -2.25
CA LEU A 152 -18.51 -11.53 -1.39
C LEU A 152 -19.82 -10.93 -1.90
N SER A 153 -19.79 -9.71 -2.46
CA SER A 153 -20.97 -8.99 -2.92
C SER A 153 -21.43 -9.39 -4.33
N SER A 154 -20.53 -9.88 -5.19
CA SER A 154 -20.78 -10.07 -6.62
C SER A 154 -20.96 -11.52 -7.04
N SER A 155 -20.91 -12.49 -6.12
CA SER A 155 -20.81 -13.93 -6.45
C SER A 155 -22.11 -14.64 -6.80
N GLY A 156 -23.22 -13.93 -6.95
CA GLY A 156 -24.43 -14.47 -7.59
C GLY A 156 -25.07 -15.70 -6.94
N GLY A 157 -24.85 -15.95 -5.64
CA GLY A 157 -25.48 -17.03 -4.86
C GLY A 157 -24.54 -18.16 -4.42
N ASP A 158 -23.43 -18.44 -5.13
CA ASP A 158 -22.38 -19.37 -4.67
C ASP A 158 -21.18 -18.62 -4.09
N ILE A 159 -21.40 -17.94 -2.97
CA ILE A 159 -20.36 -17.17 -2.28
C ILE A 159 -19.20 -18.07 -1.87
N ALA A 160 -19.50 -19.25 -1.35
CA ALA A 160 -18.48 -20.19 -0.87
C ALA A 160 -17.54 -20.65 -2.00
N GLY A 161 -18.10 -21.06 -3.12
CA GLY A 161 -17.29 -21.45 -4.30
C GLY A 161 -16.54 -20.28 -4.94
N ALA A 162 -17.09 -19.05 -4.89
CA ALA A 162 -16.41 -17.86 -5.37
C ALA A 162 -15.18 -17.53 -4.50
N VAL A 163 -15.31 -17.61 -3.17
CA VAL A 163 -14.19 -17.43 -2.24
C VAL A 163 -13.10 -18.46 -2.47
N ASP A 164 -13.44 -19.75 -2.64
CA ASP A 164 -12.44 -20.79 -2.91
C ASP A 164 -11.68 -20.54 -4.21
N LYS A 165 -12.39 -20.17 -5.29
CA LYS A 165 -11.75 -19.81 -6.56
C LYS A 165 -10.83 -18.61 -6.42
N TYR A 166 -11.26 -17.59 -5.66
CA TYR A 166 -10.45 -16.42 -5.38
C TYR A 166 -9.16 -16.79 -4.63
N LEU A 167 -9.27 -17.52 -3.53
CA LEU A 167 -8.11 -17.93 -2.73
C LEU A 167 -7.14 -18.81 -3.54
N ALA A 168 -7.67 -19.78 -4.29
CA ALA A 168 -6.87 -20.62 -5.17
C ALA A 168 -6.13 -19.81 -6.24
N LYS A 169 -6.80 -18.81 -6.85
CA LYS A 169 -6.17 -17.93 -7.85
C LYS A 169 -5.12 -17.05 -7.22
N CYS A 170 -5.38 -16.39 -6.08
CA CYS A 170 -4.40 -15.57 -5.38
C CYS A 170 -3.15 -16.38 -5.02
N LYS A 171 -3.33 -17.58 -4.46
CA LYS A 171 -2.21 -18.48 -4.17
C LYS A 171 -1.42 -18.85 -5.41
N SER A 172 -2.09 -19.18 -6.50
CA SER A 172 -1.43 -19.52 -7.77
C SER A 172 -0.65 -18.36 -8.38
N LEU A 173 -1.05 -17.10 -8.09
CA LEU A 173 -0.36 -15.90 -8.53
C LEU A 173 0.87 -15.56 -7.68
N GLY A 174 0.95 -16.12 -6.45
CA GLY A 174 2.05 -15.89 -5.53
C GLY A 174 1.73 -14.92 -4.39
N PHE A 175 0.48 -14.54 -4.17
CA PHE A 175 0.13 -13.73 -3.00
C PHE A 175 0.39 -14.50 -1.71
N ASP A 176 0.85 -13.78 -0.68
CA ASP A 176 1.12 -14.31 0.66
C ASP A 176 -0.01 -14.00 1.63
N VAL A 177 -0.60 -12.82 1.49
CA VAL A 177 -1.56 -12.24 2.43
C VAL A 177 -2.86 -11.90 1.71
N ILE A 178 -3.98 -12.34 2.29
CA ILE A 178 -5.33 -11.93 1.88
C ILE A 178 -5.85 -10.93 2.91
N GLU A 179 -6.09 -9.72 2.47
CA GLU A 179 -6.74 -8.71 3.30
C GLU A 179 -8.24 -9.00 3.37
N LEU A 180 -8.76 -8.99 4.59
CA LEU A 180 -10.17 -9.25 4.89
C LEU A 180 -10.82 -7.96 5.38
N SER A 181 -11.16 -7.06 4.44
CA SER A 181 -11.90 -5.85 4.76
C SER A 181 -13.41 -6.09 4.76
N THR A 182 -14.12 -5.29 5.52
CA THR A 182 -15.59 -5.25 5.60
C THR A 182 -16.09 -3.82 5.75
N GLY A 183 -15.35 -2.84 5.20
CA GLY A 183 -15.71 -1.43 5.26
C GLY A 183 -17.08 -1.14 4.67
N PHE A 184 -17.42 -1.80 3.58
CA PHE A 184 -18.66 -1.62 2.81
C PHE A 184 -19.63 -2.79 2.90
N LEU A 185 -19.30 -3.83 3.64
CA LEU A 185 -20.13 -5.01 3.85
C LEU A 185 -20.40 -5.24 5.33
N SER A 186 -21.61 -5.68 5.65
CA SER A 186 -21.94 -6.15 6.99
C SER A 186 -21.83 -7.67 7.05
N LEU A 187 -20.79 -8.17 7.73
CA LEU A 187 -20.62 -9.59 8.02
C LEU A 187 -20.84 -9.85 9.51
N PRO A 188 -21.57 -10.94 9.87
CA PRO A 188 -21.57 -11.40 11.23
C PRO A 188 -20.15 -11.70 11.73
N PRO A 189 -19.80 -11.37 12.99
CA PRO A 189 -18.47 -11.60 13.52
C PRO A 189 -17.93 -13.02 13.34
N ASP A 190 -18.79 -14.04 13.55
CA ASP A 190 -18.38 -15.44 13.40
C ASP A 190 -18.14 -15.85 11.94
N ASP A 191 -18.88 -15.25 10.99
CA ASP A 191 -18.63 -15.49 9.57
C ASP A 191 -17.28 -14.89 9.15
N TRP A 192 -16.95 -13.75 9.71
CA TRP A 192 -15.66 -13.11 9.44
C TRP A 192 -14.47 -13.90 9.98
N LEU A 193 -14.61 -14.51 11.18
CA LEU A 193 -13.62 -15.46 11.71
C LEU A 193 -13.50 -16.71 10.83
N ARG A 194 -14.63 -17.31 10.42
CA ARG A 194 -14.63 -18.46 9.50
C ARG A 194 -13.95 -18.15 8.16
N LEU A 195 -14.08 -16.89 7.68
CA LEU A 195 -13.39 -16.46 6.48
C LEU A 195 -11.88 -16.42 6.70
N ALA A 196 -11.40 -15.95 7.85
CA ALA A 196 -9.97 -15.97 8.19
C ALA A 196 -9.42 -17.41 8.28
N GLU A 197 -10.14 -18.31 8.91
CA GLU A 197 -9.79 -19.75 8.95
C GLU A 197 -9.74 -20.36 7.54
N ARG A 198 -10.66 -19.96 6.66
CA ARG A 198 -10.67 -20.43 5.26
C ARG A 198 -9.44 -19.97 4.48
N VAL A 199 -8.99 -18.72 4.69
CA VAL A 199 -7.75 -18.21 4.11
C VAL A 199 -6.56 -19.03 4.60
N GLN A 200 -6.47 -19.33 5.90
CA GLN A 200 -5.40 -20.14 6.48
C GLN A 200 -5.41 -21.57 5.92
N ASN A 201 -6.59 -22.18 5.80
CA ASN A 201 -6.73 -23.52 5.20
C ASN A 201 -6.32 -23.57 3.73
N ALA A 202 -6.42 -22.44 3.00
CA ALA A 202 -5.87 -22.29 1.66
C ALA A 202 -4.34 -22.14 1.65
N GLY A 203 -3.69 -22.04 2.82
CA GLY A 203 -2.24 -21.83 2.96
C GLY A 203 -1.81 -20.40 2.64
N LEU A 204 -2.66 -19.44 2.96
CA LEU A 204 -2.44 -18.00 2.86
C LEU A 204 -2.59 -17.37 4.25
N LYS A 205 -2.06 -16.17 4.45
CA LYS A 205 -2.19 -15.44 5.72
C LYS A 205 -3.37 -14.46 5.65
N PRO A 206 -4.35 -14.54 6.54
CA PRO A 206 -5.39 -13.53 6.64
C PRO A 206 -4.85 -12.26 7.32
N LYS A 207 -5.23 -11.10 6.82
CA LYS A 207 -5.00 -9.79 7.43
C LYS A 207 -6.32 -9.02 7.47
N PRO A 208 -7.10 -9.13 8.56
CA PRO A 208 -8.32 -8.35 8.71
C PRO A 208 -8.03 -6.85 8.75
N GLU A 209 -8.81 -6.09 8.00
CA GLU A 209 -8.80 -4.62 8.01
C GLU A 209 -10.04 -4.14 8.75
N LEU A 210 -9.83 -3.36 9.79
CA LEU A 210 -10.85 -2.97 10.77
C LEU A 210 -10.99 -1.45 10.78
N GLY A 211 -12.15 -0.96 10.34
CA GLY A 211 -12.55 0.45 10.46
C GLY A 211 -13.44 0.69 11.67
N ILE A 212 -13.39 1.88 12.26
CA ILE A 212 -14.26 2.27 13.37
C ILE A 212 -15.66 2.64 12.90
N GLN A 213 -15.82 2.96 11.63
CA GLN A 213 -17.08 3.39 11.01
C GLN A 213 -17.42 2.49 9.82
N PHE A 214 -18.70 2.21 9.63
CA PHE A 214 -19.17 1.60 8.39
C PHE A 214 -19.07 2.60 7.25
N GLY A 215 -18.62 2.14 6.07
CA GLY A 215 -18.39 3.00 4.91
C GLY A 215 -17.08 3.81 4.97
N ALA A 216 -16.24 3.63 6.01
CA ALA A 216 -14.88 4.16 6.01
C ALA A 216 -14.01 3.31 5.09
N GLY A 217 -13.18 3.97 4.28
CA GLY A 217 -12.33 3.36 3.26
C GLY A 217 -12.71 3.81 1.85
N GLY A 218 -11.76 3.72 0.92
CA GLY A 218 -12.00 4.08 -0.48
C GLY A 218 -12.23 5.58 -0.71
N ASP A 219 -11.57 6.44 0.04
CA ASP A 219 -11.67 7.91 -0.07
C ASP A 219 -13.07 8.48 0.32
N THR A 220 -13.72 7.90 1.32
CA THR A 220 -14.99 8.40 1.86
C THR A 220 -14.85 9.85 2.36
N SER A 221 -15.74 10.74 1.96
CA SER A 221 -15.63 12.15 2.32
C SER A 221 -15.82 12.40 3.82
N ALA A 222 -15.13 13.42 4.36
CA ALA A 222 -15.27 13.81 5.78
C ALA A 222 -16.72 14.16 6.15
N ALA A 223 -17.51 14.72 5.23
CA ALA A 223 -18.91 15.05 5.47
C ALA A 223 -19.78 13.80 5.61
N GLU A 224 -19.51 12.75 4.82
CA GLU A 224 -20.20 11.45 4.96
C GLU A 224 -19.85 10.79 6.27
N LEU A 225 -18.56 10.71 6.63
CA LEU A 225 -18.14 10.14 7.91
C LEU A 225 -18.73 10.89 9.13
N GLN A 226 -18.80 12.20 9.06
CA GLN A 226 -19.41 13.01 10.11
C GLN A 226 -20.93 12.78 10.24
N SER A 227 -21.61 12.53 9.14
CA SER A 227 -23.06 12.24 9.15
C SER A 227 -23.41 10.93 9.84
N ILE A 228 -22.48 9.96 9.85
CA ILE A 228 -22.64 8.66 10.52
C ILE A 228 -22.40 8.78 12.04
N GLY A 229 -21.74 9.85 12.48
CA GLY A 229 -21.42 10.08 13.88
C GLY A 229 -20.10 9.43 14.32
N THR A 230 -19.76 9.62 15.60
CA THR A 230 -18.55 9.01 16.17
C THR A 230 -18.83 7.59 16.60
N SER A 231 -18.02 6.65 16.10
CA SER A 231 -18.14 5.25 16.49
C SER A 231 -17.35 4.93 17.76
N ASP A 232 -17.94 4.07 18.60
CA ASP A 232 -17.25 3.48 19.73
C ASP A 232 -16.23 2.45 19.24
N PRO A 233 -14.94 2.53 19.63
CA PRO A 233 -13.91 1.60 19.19
C PRO A 233 -14.05 0.20 19.78
N SER A 234 -14.94 -0.03 20.76
CA SER A 234 -15.10 -1.32 21.43
C SER A 234 -15.38 -2.46 20.47
N LYS A 235 -16.16 -2.24 19.41
CA LYS A 235 -16.45 -3.26 18.40
C LYS A 235 -15.16 -3.68 17.68
N VAL A 236 -14.35 -2.73 17.24
CA VAL A 236 -13.07 -2.97 16.54
C VAL A 236 -12.12 -3.72 17.46
N ILE A 237 -11.97 -3.26 18.70
CA ILE A 237 -11.09 -3.90 19.70
C ILE A 237 -11.51 -5.35 19.95
N ASN A 238 -12.80 -5.59 20.16
CA ASN A 238 -13.29 -6.94 20.39
C ASN A 238 -13.07 -7.86 19.20
N MET A 239 -13.31 -7.37 17.98
CA MET A 239 -13.05 -8.14 16.77
C MET A 239 -11.56 -8.43 16.58
N ALA A 240 -10.70 -7.44 16.76
CA ALA A 240 -9.25 -7.62 16.67
C ALA A 240 -8.75 -8.66 17.69
N LYS A 241 -9.25 -8.60 18.94
CA LYS A 241 -8.93 -9.62 19.98
C LYS A 241 -9.36 -11.02 19.53
N ARG A 242 -10.54 -11.17 18.95
CA ARG A 242 -11.03 -12.46 18.45
C ARG A 242 -10.19 -12.97 17.28
N PHE A 243 -9.83 -12.13 16.31
CA PHE A 243 -8.94 -12.53 15.23
C PHE A 243 -7.60 -13.04 15.74
N VAL A 244 -6.99 -12.33 16.67
CA VAL A 244 -5.69 -12.71 17.21
C VAL A 244 -5.78 -13.96 18.08
N LYS A 245 -6.77 -14.02 19.02
CA LYS A 245 -6.85 -15.09 20.01
C LYS A 245 -7.56 -16.34 19.49
N ASP A 246 -8.68 -16.17 18.79
CA ASP A 246 -9.55 -17.29 18.42
C ASP A 246 -9.16 -17.84 17.04
N ALA A 247 -8.81 -16.98 16.08
CA ALA A 247 -8.42 -17.39 14.74
C ALA A 247 -6.89 -17.41 14.50
N GLY A 248 -6.05 -17.05 15.48
CA GLY A 248 -4.60 -17.10 15.37
C GLY A 248 -4.03 -16.18 14.26
N VAL A 249 -4.72 -15.08 13.98
CA VAL A 249 -4.26 -14.09 12.99
C VAL A 249 -3.03 -13.37 13.51
N GLU A 250 -1.98 -13.29 12.70
CA GLU A 250 -0.72 -12.67 13.07
C GLU A 250 -0.88 -11.15 13.33
N ARG A 251 -1.61 -10.48 12.44
CA ARG A 251 -1.77 -9.01 12.48
C ARG A 251 -3.09 -8.56 11.86
N VAL A 252 -3.67 -7.54 12.48
CA VAL A 252 -4.82 -6.80 11.94
C VAL A 252 -4.37 -5.44 11.44
N MET A 253 -5.01 -4.94 10.38
CA MET A 253 -4.88 -3.57 9.89
C MET A 253 -5.97 -2.71 10.55
N ILE A 254 -5.60 -1.51 10.97
CA ILE A 254 -6.55 -0.48 11.42
C ILE A 254 -6.61 0.60 10.33
N GLU A 255 -7.79 0.76 9.77
CA GLU A 255 -8.12 1.77 8.77
C GLU A 255 -7.92 3.19 9.32
N SER A 256 -7.39 4.09 8.50
CA SER A 256 -7.12 5.48 8.90
C SER A 256 -8.32 6.39 8.83
N GLU A 257 -9.27 6.12 7.92
CA GLU A 257 -10.47 6.95 7.75
C GLU A 257 -11.35 6.95 9.00
N GLY A 258 -11.81 8.14 9.35
CA GLY A 258 -12.56 8.34 10.61
C GLY A 258 -11.66 8.39 11.86
N ILE A 259 -10.37 8.13 11.75
CA ILE A 259 -9.39 8.19 12.86
C ILE A 259 -8.38 9.31 12.66
N THR A 260 -7.54 9.21 11.62
CA THR A 260 -6.50 10.20 11.29
C THR A 260 -6.70 10.83 9.92
N GLU A 261 -7.59 10.29 9.13
CA GLU A 261 -7.91 10.71 7.76
C GLU A 261 -9.39 11.08 7.66
N ASN A 262 -9.71 12.08 6.84
CA ASN A 262 -11.06 12.59 6.60
C ASN A 262 -11.83 12.98 7.89
N VAL A 263 -11.13 13.49 8.89
CA VAL A 263 -11.68 13.98 10.18
C VAL A 263 -11.19 15.39 10.47
N GLN A 264 -11.99 16.16 11.22
CA GLN A 264 -11.60 17.50 11.66
C GLN A 264 -10.52 17.47 12.74
N ALA A 265 -10.54 16.47 13.60
CA ALA A 265 -9.56 16.22 14.64
C ALA A 265 -9.28 14.73 14.76
N TRP A 266 -8.01 14.39 14.90
CA TRP A 266 -7.60 13.00 15.03
C TRP A 266 -8.18 12.33 16.28
N ARG A 267 -8.69 11.12 16.11
CA ARG A 267 -9.22 10.27 17.16
C ARG A 267 -8.10 9.45 17.81
N THR A 268 -7.15 10.18 18.43
CA THR A 268 -6.00 9.56 19.14
C THR A 268 -6.43 8.69 20.31
N ASP A 269 -7.61 8.97 20.89
CA ASP A 269 -8.26 8.17 21.92
C ASP A 269 -8.56 6.73 21.43
N VAL A 270 -8.96 6.57 20.19
CA VAL A 270 -9.22 5.26 19.56
C VAL A 270 -7.94 4.45 19.49
N ILE A 271 -6.85 5.04 18.96
CA ILE A 271 -5.55 4.36 18.82
C ILE A 271 -5.01 3.94 20.18
N GLN A 272 -5.06 4.84 21.17
CA GLN A 272 -4.63 4.53 22.54
C GLN A 272 -5.46 3.41 23.17
N SER A 273 -6.77 3.36 22.89
CA SER A 273 -7.65 2.31 23.38
C SER A 273 -7.33 0.96 22.75
N ILE A 274 -7.04 0.93 21.44
CA ILE A 274 -6.61 -0.28 20.74
C ILE A 274 -5.30 -0.82 21.35
N LEU A 275 -4.28 0.04 21.53
CA LEU A 275 -2.96 -0.38 22.02
C LEU A 275 -2.90 -0.67 23.53
N ARG A 276 -3.93 -0.33 24.31
CA ARG A 276 -4.08 -0.84 25.67
C ARG A 276 -4.46 -2.32 25.70
N GLU A 277 -5.17 -2.79 24.69
CA GLU A 277 -5.79 -4.12 24.67
C GLU A 277 -5.04 -5.11 23.77
N LEU A 278 -4.29 -4.62 22.79
CA LEU A 278 -3.58 -5.42 21.80
C LEU A 278 -2.09 -5.12 21.79
N PRO A 279 -1.23 -6.15 21.74
CA PRO A 279 0.20 -5.96 21.53
C PRO A 279 0.51 -5.26 20.22
N LEU A 280 1.54 -4.43 20.23
CA LEU A 280 1.94 -3.62 19.07
C LEU A 280 2.27 -4.47 17.82
N GLU A 281 2.82 -5.66 18.03
CA GLU A 281 3.14 -6.62 16.97
C GLU A 281 1.92 -7.16 16.22
N ASN A 282 0.76 -7.18 16.88
CA ASN A 282 -0.49 -7.69 16.29
C ASN A 282 -1.30 -6.61 15.56
N VAL A 283 -0.82 -5.36 15.55
CA VAL A 283 -1.54 -4.24 14.93
C VAL A 283 -0.65 -3.56 13.90
N MET A 284 -1.22 -3.21 12.77
CA MET A 284 -0.64 -2.32 11.77
C MET A 284 -1.62 -1.16 11.55
N PHE A 285 -1.10 0.05 11.45
CA PHE A 285 -1.93 1.23 11.22
C PHE A 285 -1.71 1.77 9.82
N GLU A 286 -2.77 2.12 9.14
CA GLU A 286 -2.68 2.92 7.94
C GLU A 286 -2.25 4.34 8.28
N ALA A 287 -1.26 4.87 7.54
CA ALA A 287 -0.65 6.15 7.83
C ALA A 287 -0.12 6.79 6.54
N ALA A 288 -1.04 7.12 5.62
CA ALA A 288 -0.69 7.64 4.30
C ALA A 288 -0.13 9.09 4.31
N ASP A 289 -0.19 9.80 5.44
CA ASP A 289 0.34 11.16 5.60
C ASP A 289 1.59 11.19 6.50
N PRO A 290 2.66 11.93 6.12
CA PRO A 290 3.86 12.06 6.96
C PRO A 290 3.59 12.61 8.37
N SER A 291 2.57 13.43 8.56
CA SER A 291 2.19 13.91 9.88
C SER A 291 1.67 12.78 10.76
N VAL A 292 0.93 11.85 10.17
CA VAL A 292 0.32 10.70 10.85
C VAL A 292 1.41 9.73 11.30
N PHE A 293 2.29 9.26 10.41
CA PHE A 293 3.34 8.31 10.84
C PHE A 293 4.38 8.96 11.77
N ASN A 294 4.63 10.27 11.65
CA ASN A 294 5.48 11.00 12.61
C ASN A 294 4.85 10.99 14.00
N TRP A 295 3.53 11.18 14.09
CA TRP A 295 2.80 11.08 15.35
C TRP A 295 2.84 9.65 15.93
N TYR A 296 2.57 8.62 15.13
CA TYR A 296 2.63 7.22 15.59
C TYR A 296 3.99 6.88 16.19
N ILE A 297 5.09 7.27 15.52
CA ILE A 297 6.44 6.98 15.99
C ILE A 297 6.79 7.78 17.24
N ARG A 298 6.33 9.03 17.34
CA ARG A 298 6.53 9.84 18.55
C ARG A 298 5.81 9.25 19.77
N GLU A 299 4.57 8.81 19.59
CA GLU A 299 3.74 8.32 20.70
C GLU A 299 4.06 6.87 21.10
N PHE A 300 4.37 6.00 20.12
CA PHE A 300 4.48 4.55 20.34
C PHE A 300 5.86 3.98 20.01
N GLY A 301 6.79 4.81 19.59
CA GLY A 301 8.16 4.40 19.26
C GLY A 301 8.33 3.83 17.86
N VAL A 302 9.58 3.52 17.49
CA VAL A 302 9.95 3.07 16.15
C VAL A 302 9.41 1.69 15.79
N ASP A 303 8.96 0.92 16.78
CA ASP A 303 8.50 -0.45 16.62
C ASP A 303 7.05 -0.57 16.12
N VAL A 304 6.31 0.55 15.97
CA VAL A 304 4.96 0.55 15.42
C VAL A 304 4.96 0.04 13.97
N ASN A 305 4.01 -0.83 13.63
CA ASN A 305 3.85 -1.34 12.27
C ASN A 305 2.95 -0.39 11.48
N LEU A 306 3.38 -0.03 10.27
CA LEU A 306 2.73 1.00 9.47
C LEU A 306 2.55 0.55 8.02
N PHE A 307 1.38 0.87 7.47
CA PHE A 307 1.11 0.86 6.05
C PHE A 307 1.17 2.30 5.54
N VAL A 308 2.04 2.56 4.56
CA VAL A 308 2.30 3.90 4.03
C VAL A 308 2.30 3.90 2.50
N ASP A 309 2.20 5.07 1.89
CA ASP A 309 2.43 5.17 0.45
C ASP A 309 3.91 4.89 0.11
N HIS A 310 4.15 4.23 -1.03
CA HIS A 310 5.51 3.87 -1.44
C HIS A 310 6.44 5.08 -1.62
N SER A 311 5.88 6.26 -1.95
CA SER A 311 6.65 7.51 -2.07
C SER A 311 7.20 8.03 -0.73
N GLN A 312 6.73 7.48 0.40
CA GLN A 312 7.07 7.92 1.75
C GLN A 312 8.09 7.03 2.46
N ILE A 313 8.60 5.99 1.79
CA ILE A 313 9.54 5.03 2.38
C ILE A 313 10.76 5.72 2.98
N VAL A 314 11.37 6.65 2.25
CA VAL A 314 12.60 7.37 2.68
C VAL A 314 12.34 8.18 3.94
N GLN A 315 11.22 8.91 3.99
CA GLN A 315 10.84 9.71 5.16
C GLN A 315 10.60 8.83 6.40
N LEU A 316 9.84 7.75 6.24
CA LEU A 316 9.56 6.82 7.33
C LEU A 316 10.83 6.12 7.83
N ALA A 317 11.69 5.66 6.92
CA ALA A 317 12.96 5.02 7.26
C ALA A 317 13.89 5.99 8.02
N GLY A 318 14.00 7.22 7.55
CA GLY A 318 14.80 8.26 8.20
C GLY A 318 14.27 8.63 9.58
N LEU A 319 12.95 8.69 9.75
CA LEU A 319 12.31 8.94 11.05
C LEU A 319 12.59 7.79 12.02
N ARG A 320 12.41 6.54 11.60
CA ARG A 320 12.72 5.35 12.43
C ARG A 320 14.19 5.28 12.81
N ALA A 321 15.07 5.60 11.87
CA ALA A 321 16.52 5.65 12.16
C ALA A 321 16.91 6.80 13.10
N GLY A 322 16.03 7.78 13.31
CA GLY A 322 16.28 8.96 14.14
C GLY A 322 17.11 10.05 13.45
N ILE A 323 17.28 9.98 12.12
CA ILE A 323 18.04 10.96 11.33
C ILE A 323 17.17 11.97 10.59
N TRP A 324 15.86 11.79 10.59
CA TRP A 324 14.87 12.69 9.98
C TRP A 324 13.68 12.86 10.93
N GLY A 325 12.92 13.91 10.72
CA GLY A 325 11.69 14.19 11.46
C GLY A 325 11.24 15.63 11.31
N LYS A 326 10.12 15.96 11.93
CA LYS A 326 9.67 17.33 12.12
C LYS A 326 10.47 17.98 13.26
N SER A 327 10.27 19.29 13.49
CA SER A 327 10.99 20.06 14.54
C SER A 327 10.88 19.45 15.95
N ASP A 328 9.80 18.73 16.22
CA ASP A 328 9.54 18.05 17.50
C ASP A 328 10.13 16.64 17.60
N THR A 329 10.51 16.03 16.46
CA THR A 329 11.02 14.65 16.41
C THR A 329 12.42 14.52 15.83
N PHE A 330 12.92 15.51 15.10
CA PHE A 330 14.25 15.46 14.46
C PHE A 330 15.36 15.19 15.48
N GLY A 331 16.07 14.06 15.31
CA GLY A 331 17.15 13.64 16.20
C GLY A 331 16.71 13.27 17.64
N LYS A 332 15.40 13.28 17.94
CA LYS A 332 14.86 13.02 19.28
C LYS A 332 14.29 11.62 19.44
N ILE A 333 14.01 10.92 18.34
CA ILE A 333 13.49 9.56 18.37
C ILE A 333 14.65 8.61 18.68
N THR A 334 14.54 7.91 19.80
CA THR A 334 15.56 6.96 20.24
C THR A 334 14.94 5.65 20.70
N THR A 335 15.69 4.54 20.58
CA THR A 335 15.33 3.24 21.15
C THR A 335 16.26 2.90 22.29
N TYR A 336 15.73 2.18 23.28
CA TYR A 336 16.49 1.46 24.28
C TYR A 336 16.18 -0.02 24.11
N ARG A 337 17.18 -0.77 23.66
CA ARG A 337 17.11 -2.24 23.57
C ARG A 337 18.26 -2.78 24.39
N PRO A 338 17.98 -3.48 25.49
CA PRO A 338 19.00 -4.07 26.39
C PRO A 338 19.85 -5.13 25.68
#